data_c5b7a66cf455c64ae795c8526f63ea80
#
_entry.id   c5b7a66cf455c64ae795c8526f63ea80
#
_cell.length_a   1.000
_cell.length_b   1.000
_cell.length_c   1.000
_cell.angle_alpha   90.00
_cell.angle_beta   90.00
_cell.angle_gamma   90.00
#
_symmetry.space_group_name_H-M   'P 1'
#
loop_
_entity.id
_entity.type
_entity.pdbx_description
1 polymer ?
#
loop_
_entity_poly.entity_id
_entity_poly.type
_entity_poly.pdbx_seq_one_letter_code
_entity_poly.pdbx_strand_id
1 'polypeptide(L)'
;MGQSKKLNKQPSSLSPLVQLAGIRKCFDGKEVIPQLDLTINNGEFLTLLGPSGCGKTTVLRLIAGLETVDSGRIMLDNEDITHVPAENRYVNTVFQSYALFPHMTVFENVAFGLRMQKTPAAEITPRVMEALRMVQLETFAQRKPHQLSGGQQQRVAIARAVVNKPRLLLLDESLSALDYKLRKQMQNELKALQRKLGITFVFVTHDQEEALTMSDRIVVMRDGRIEQDGTPREIYEEPKNLFVAGFIGEINMFNATVIERLDEQRVRANVEGRECNIYVNFAVEPGQKLHVLLRPEDLRVEEINDDNHAEGLIGYVRERNYKGMTLQSVVELENGKMVMVSEFFNEDDPDFDHSLDQKMAINWVESWEVVLADEEHK
;
A
#
# COMPACT_ATOMS: atom_id res chain seq x y z
N MET A 1 -32.21 -6.17 -14.84
CA MET A 1 -31.35 -6.60 -15.95
C MET A 1 -30.08 -5.72 -15.92
N GLY A 2 -29.11 -6.06 -15.10
CA GLY A 2 -27.83 -5.41 -14.99
C GLY A 2 -26.76 -6.37 -15.48
N GLN A 3 -26.28 -6.14 -16.70
CA GLN A 3 -25.16 -6.90 -17.25
C GLN A 3 -23.89 -6.52 -16.48
N SER A 4 -23.37 -7.46 -15.71
CA SER A 4 -22.02 -7.44 -15.18
C SER A 4 -21.03 -7.29 -16.33
N LYS A 5 -20.45 -6.10 -16.52
CA LYS A 5 -19.34 -5.87 -17.41
C LYS A 5 -18.12 -6.60 -16.84
N LYS A 6 -17.85 -7.80 -17.33
CA LYS A 6 -16.50 -8.39 -17.22
C LYS A 6 -15.52 -7.40 -17.80
N LEU A 7 -14.79 -6.69 -16.92
CA LEU A 7 -13.64 -5.91 -17.33
C LEU A 7 -12.63 -6.90 -17.92
N ASN A 8 -12.40 -6.78 -19.23
CA ASN A 8 -11.33 -7.47 -19.93
C ASN A 8 -10.01 -7.18 -19.20
N LYS A 9 -9.46 -8.17 -18.51
CA LYS A 9 -8.05 -8.18 -18.11
C LYS A 9 -7.24 -8.20 -19.41
N GLN A 10 -6.77 -7.04 -19.87
CA GLN A 10 -5.62 -7.02 -20.75
C GLN A 10 -4.40 -7.34 -19.87
N PRO A 11 -3.68 -8.43 -20.10
CA PRO A 11 -2.38 -8.61 -19.51
C PRO A 11 -1.46 -7.57 -20.16
N SER A 12 -1.14 -6.51 -19.43
CA SER A 12 0.03 -5.70 -19.77
C SER A 12 1.23 -6.62 -19.62
N SER A 13 1.78 -7.09 -20.73
CA SER A 13 3.03 -7.86 -20.75
C SER A 13 4.20 -6.88 -20.48
N LEU A 14 4.27 -6.34 -19.25
CA LEU A 14 5.43 -5.64 -18.77
C LEU A 14 6.53 -6.68 -18.62
N SER A 15 7.65 -6.49 -19.34
CA SER A 15 8.79 -7.39 -19.20
C SER A 15 9.41 -7.26 -17.80
N PRO A 16 9.82 -8.36 -17.17
CA PRO A 16 10.54 -8.33 -15.91
C PRO A 16 11.79 -7.45 -16.00
N LEU A 17 11.95 -6.52 -15.06
CA LEU A 17 13.19 -5.74 -14.90
C LEU A 17 14.06 -6.33 -13.82
N VAL A 18 13.48 -6.62 -12.63
CA VAL A 18 14.20 -7.23 -11.51
C VAL A 18 13.53 -8.55 -11.16
N GLN A 19 14.33 -9.57 -10.90
CA GLN A 19 13.87 -10.86 -10.40
C GLN A 19 14.70 -11.26 -9.18
N LEU A 20 14.02 -11.44 -8.07
CA LEU A 20 14.56 -12.05 -6.87
C LEU A 20 14.07 -13.49 -6.84
N ALA A 21 15.00 -14.45 -6.79
CA ALA A 21 14.68 -15.87 -6.81
C ALA A 21 15.30 -16.58 -5.61
N GLY A 22 14.46 -17.10 -4.72
CA GLY A 22 14.85 -17.87 -3.53
C GLY A 22 15.74 -17.08 -2.58
N ILE A 23 15.54 -15.77 -2.45
CA ILE A 23 16.37 -14.90 -1.62
C ILE A 23 16.22 -15.26 -0.14
N ARG A 24 17.36 -15.48 0.53
CA ARG A 24 17.44 -15.63 1.99
C ARG A 24 18.42 -14.62 2.57
N LYS A 25 18.07 -14.11 3.77
CA LYS A 25 18.94 -13.20 4.53
C LYS A 25 18.77 -13.37 6.02
N CYS A 26 19.92 -13.58 6.69
CA CYS A 26 20.03 -13.64 8.16
C CYS A 26 20.96 -12.52 8.65
N PHE A 27 20.70 -12.01 9.85
CA PHE A 27 21.60 -11.13 10.59
C PHE A 27 21.79 -11.70 11.99
N ASP A 28 23.03 -11.90 12.39
CA ASP A 28 23.40 -12.40 13.72
C ASP A 28 22.62 -13.67 14.13
N GLY A 29 22.41 -14.57 13.16
CA GLY A 29 21.67 -15.82 13.36
C GLY A 29 20.14 -15.68 13.34
N LYS A 30 19.61 -14.47 13.21
CA LYS A 30 18.17 -14.23 13.05
C LYS A 30 17.82 -14.15 11.56
N GLU A 31 16.92 -15.03 11.13
CA GLU A 31 16.40 -15.03 9.77
C GLU A 31 15.43 -13.85 9.58
N VAL A 32 15.79 -12.89 8.69
CA VAL A 32 14.98 -11.70 8.39
C VAL A 32 14.20 -11.90 7.11
N ILE A 33 14.79 -12.57 6.11
CA ILE A 33 14.13 -13.00 4.88
C ILE A 33 14.34 -14.51 4.78
N PRO A 34 13.34 -15.33 5.13
CA PRO A 34 13.47 -16.79 5.11
C PRO A 34 13.46 -17.37 3.69
N GLN A 35 12.62 -16.81 2.83
CA GLN A 35 12.56 -17.09 1.41
C GLN A 35 11.72 -16.02 0.72
N LEU A 36 12.27 -15.38 -0.31
CA LEU A 36 11.58 -14.38 -1.08
C LEU A 36 11.77 -14.60 -2.57
N ASP A 37 10.64 -14.71 -3.26
CA ASP A 37 10.54 -14.67 -4.72
C ASP A 37 9.72 -13.45 -5.11
N LEU A 38 10.29 -12.53 -5.89
CA LEU A 38 9.63 -11.29 -6.31
C LEU A 38 10.10 -10.91 -7.71
N THR A 39 9.15 -10.62 -8.58
CA THR A 39 9.41 -10.03 -9.90
C THR A 39 8.93 -8.59 -9.90
N ILE A 40 9.78 -7.67 -10.37
CA ILE A 40 9.47 -6.25 -10.54
C ILE A 40 9.50 -5.95 -12.03
N ASN A 41 8.41 -5.37 -12.56
CA ASN A 41 8.26 -5.13 -13.98
C ASN A 41 8.86 -3.79 -14.41
N ASN A 42 9.26 -3.71 -15.68
CA ASN A 42 9.81 -2.48 -16.23
C ASN A 42 8.74 -1.38 -16.29
N GLY A 43 9.07 -0.20 -15.78
CA GLY A 43 8.21 0.99 -15.81
C GLY A 43 7.08 1.00 -14.77
N GLU A 44 6.98 0.01 -13.86
CA GLU A 44 5.97 0.04 -12.79
C GLU A 44 6.42 0.88 -11.58
N PHE A 45 5.45 1.38 -10.85
CA PHE A 45 5.60 1.91 -9.49
C PHE A 45 5.18 0.81 -8.51
N LEU A 46 6.15 0.07 -7.98
CA LEU A 46 5.94 -0.99 -6.99
C LEU A 46 6.12 -0.45 -5.58
N THR A 47 5.20 -0.77 -4.68
CA THR A 47 5.37 -0.48 -3.24
C THR A 47 5.52 -1.75 -2.42
N LEU A 48 6.58 -1.82 -1.60
CA LEU A 48 6.71 -2.78 -0.53
C LEU A 48 6.08 -2.19 0.73
N LEU A 49 5.00 -2.78 1.19
CA LEU A 49 4.19 -2.32 2.32
C LEU A 49 4.21 -3.37 3.44
N GLY A 50 4.19 -2.95 4.69
CA GLY A 50 4.14 -3.88 5.83
C GLY A 50 4.57 -3.22 7.14
N PRO A 51 4.41 -3.88 8.29
CA PRO A 51 4.79 -3.35 9.58
C PRO A 51 6.31 -3.12 9.69
N SER A 52 6.71 -2.36 10.70
CA SER A 52 8.13 -2.13 10.99
C SER A 52 8.84 -3.45 11.27
N GLY A 53 10.05 -3.61 10.70
CA GLY A 53 10.86 -4.81 10.90
C GLY A 53 10.49 -6.03 10.06
N CYS A 54 9.49 -5.98 9.17
CA CYS A 54 9.11 -7.12 8.31
C CYS A 54 10.06 -7.40 7.13
N GLY A 55 11.17 -6.66 6.98
CA GLY A 55 12.20 -6.94 5.96
C GLY A 55 12.19 -6.05 4.73
N LYS A 56 11.29 -5.07 4.57
CA LYS A 56 11.19 -4.18 3.38
C LYS A 56 12.50 -3.47 3.03
N THR A 57 13.09 -2.75 3.99
CA THR A 57 14.38 -2.06 3.81
C THR A 57 15.50 -3.05 3.51
N THR A 58 15.45 -4.27 4.08
CA THR A 58 16.41 -5.34 3.77
C THR A 58 16.31 -5.73 2.31
N VAL A 59 15.11 -6.00 1.77
CA VAL A 59 14.89 -6.30 0.35
C VAL A 59 15.40 -5.16 -0.53
N LEU A 60 15.08 -3.91 -0.19
CA LEU A 60 15.58 -2.74 -0.92
C LEU A 60 17.11 -2.68 -0.93
N ARG A 61 17.76 -2.91 0.22
CA ARG A 61 19.24 -2.90 0.34
C ARG A 61 19.90 -4.03 -0.45
N LEU A 62 19.28 -5.21 -0.50
CA LEU A 62 19.73 -6.34 -1.31
C LEU A 62 19.70 -5.99 -2.81
N ILE A 63 18.61 -5.37 -3.30
CA ILE A 63 18.50 -4.90 -4.69
C ILE A 63 19.52 -3.81 -4.99
N ALA A 64 19.75 -2.88 -4.04
CA ALA A 64 20.74 -1.81 -4.18
C ALA A 64 22.19 -2.30 -4.18
N GLY A 65 22.47 -3.51 -3.69
CA GLY A 65 23.84 -4.01 -3.47
C GLY A 65 24.50 -3.42 -2.23
N LEU A 66 23.72 -2.84 -1.33
CA LEU A 66 24.17 -2.32 -0.02
C LEU A 66 24.18 -3.41 1.05
N GLU A 67 23.65 -4.57 0.72
CA GLU A 67 23.64 -5.77 1.54
C GLU A 67 23.83 -7.00 0.63
N THR A 68 24.38 -8.08 1.17
CA THR A 68 24.61 -9.33 0.44
C THR A 68 23.54 -10.35 0.77
N VAL A 69 23.15 -11.18 -0.20
CA VAL A 69 22.28 -12.33 0.03
C VAL A 69 23.06 -13.47 0.67
N ASP A 70 22.41 -14.28 1.51
CA ASP A 70 23.01 -15.51 2.02
C ASP A 70 22.76 -16.69 1.07
N SER A 71 21.63 -16.65 0.34
CA SER A 71 21.33 -17.54 -0.79
C SER A 71 20.31 -16.91 -1.73
N GLY A 72 20.14 -17.51 -2.90
CA GLY A 72 19.27 -17.02 -3.97
C GLY A 72 20.00 -16.17 -4.98
N ARG A 73 19.25 -15.57 -5.91
CA ARG A 73 19.79 -14.75 -7.01
C ARG A 73 18.99 -13.50 -7.24
N ILE A 74 19.68 -12.43 -7.64
CA ILE A 74 19.08 -11.15 -8.05
C ILE A 74 19.47 -10.89 -9.50
N MET A 75 18.47 -10.82 -10.38
CA MET A 75 18.64 -10.47 -11.78
C MET A 75 18.16 -9.05 -12.02
N LEU A 76 18.87 -8.26 -12.81
CA LEU A 76 18.44 -6.96 -13.31
C LEU A 76 18.62 -6.95 -14.84
N ASP A 77 17.54 -6.73 -15.58
CA ASP A 77 17.55 -6.71 -17.05
C ASP A 77 18.18 -7.99 -17.66
N ASN A 78 17.86 -9.16 -17.06
CA ASN A 78 18.41 -10.50 -17.36
C ASN A 78 19.92 -10.68 -17.05
N GLU A 79 20.57 -9.74 -16.38
CA GLU A 79 21.95 -9.89 -15.90
C GLU A 79 21.96 -10.27 -14.41
N ASP A 80 22.79 -11.23 -14.02
CA ASP A 80 22.97 -11.60 -12.62
C ASP A 80 23.78 -10.53 -11.88
N ILE A 81 23.11 -9.81 -10.97
CA ILE A 81 23.73 -8.75 -10.17
C ILE A 81 23.92 -9.17 -8.70
N THR A 82 23.74 -10.44 -8.38
CA THR A 82 23.77 -10.96 -6.99
C THR A 82 25.02 -10.49 -6.23
N HIS A 83 26.18 -10.56 -6.86
CA HIS A 83 27.48 -10.20 -6.27
C HIS A 83 28.09 -8.92 -6.86
N VAL A 84 27.33 -8.18 -7.70
CA VAL A 84 27.80 -6.92 -8.26
C VAL A 84 27.77 -5.84 -7.18
N PRO A 85 28.88 -5.10 -6.93
CA PRO A 85 28.91 -3.99 -5.98
C PRO A 85 27.91 -2.88 -6.33
N ALA A 86 27.41 -2.16 -5.32
CA ALA A 86 26.35 -1.15 -5.47
C ALA A 86 26.70 -0.07 -6.52
N GLU A 87 27.96 0.39 -6.55
CA GLU A 87 28.44 1.43 -7.47
C GLU A 87 28.41 1.01 -8.95
N ASN A 88 28.36 -0.30 -9.22
CA ASN A 88 28.32 -0.88 -10.57
C ASN A 88 26.91 -1.32 -11.00
N ARG A 89 25.89 -1.15 -10.13
CA ARG A 89 24.50 -1.44 -10.47
C ARG A 89 23.84 -0.21 -11.09
N TYR A 90 23.02 -0.40 -12.12
CA TYR A 90 22.18 0.66 -12.71
C TYR A 90 20.94 0.96 -11.83
N VAL A 91 21.15 1.05 -10.52
CA VAL A 91 20.17 1.25 -9.47
C VAL A 91 20.59 2.44 -8.62
N ASN A 92 19.69 3.36 -8.31
CA ASN A 92 19.95 4.45 -7.38
C ASN A 92 18.93 4.43 -6.23
N THR A 93 19.38 4.90 -5.06
CA THR A 93 18.58 4.91 -3.84
C THR A 93 18.42 6.32 -3.30
N VAL A 94 17.19 6.67 -2.92
CA VAL A 94 16.87 7.83 -2.09
C VAL A 94 16.58 7.32 -0.68
N PHE A 95 17.42 7.70 0.27
CA PHE A 95 17.30 7.28 1.67
C PHE A 95 16.31 8.14 2.44
N GLN A 96 15.80 7.63 3.54
CA GLN A 96 14.89 8.32 4.46
C GLN A 96 15.45 9.69 4.94
N SER A 97 16.74 9.78 5.21
CA SER A 97 17.43 11.02 5.62
C SER A 97 17.87 11.90 4.44
N TYR A 98 17.47 11.54 3.19
CA TYR A 98 17.91 12.15 1.93
C TYR A 98 19.43 12.06 1.68
N ALA A 99 20.27 11.92 2.70
CA ALA A 99 21.74 11.77 2.66
C ALA A 99 22.41 12.79 1.73
N LEU A 100 21.99 14.06 1.78
CA LEU A 100 22.62 15.14 1.04
C LEU A 100 23.98 15.50 1.67
N PHE A 101 24.93 15.83 0.82
CA PHE A 101 26.24 16.33 1.26
C PHE A 101 26.07 17.77 1.77
N PRO A 102 26.22 18.03 3.10
CA PRO A 102 25.83 19.32 3.68
C PRO A 102 26.78 20.47 3.31
N HIS A 103 28.02 20.15 2.92
CA HIS A 103 29.05 21.11 2.50
C HIS A 103 28.94 21.49 1.01
N MET A 104 28.24 20.71 0.21
CA MET A 104 28.04 20.92 -1.22
C MET A 104 26.77 21.72 -1.50
N THR A 105 26.77 22.47 -2.59
CA THR A 105 25.57 23.13 -3.14
C THR A 105 24.59 22.09 -3.70
N VAL A 106 23.37 22.51 -4.02
CA VAL A 106 22.38 21.69 -4.75
C VAL A 106 22.96 21.18 -6.07
N PHE A 107 23.58 22.08 -6.85
CA PHE A 107 24.23 21.72 -8.09
C PHE A 107 25.30 20.64 -7.90
N GLU A 108 26.17 20.82 -6.92
CA GLU A 108 27.26 19.88 -6.62
C GLU A 108 26.76 18.53 -6.13
N ASN A 109 25.71 18.52 -5.29
CA ASN A 109 25.03 17.28 -4.87
C ASN A 109 24.54 16.48 -6.08
N VAL A 110 23.85 17.13 -7.02
CA VAL A 110 23.33 16.45 -8.22
C VAL A 110 24.47 16.06 -9.17
N ALA A 111 25.50 16.91 -9.34
CA ALA A 111 26.65 16.64 -10.19
C ALA A 111 27.55 15.51 -9.68
N PHE A 112 27.46 15.16 -8.40
CA PHE A 112 28.40 14.24 -7.75
C PHE A 112 28.52 12.90 -8.48
N GLY A 113 27.40 12.24 -8.76
CA GLY A 113 27.38 10.94 -9.45
C GLY A 113 27.99 11.01 -10.86
N LEU A 114 27.71 12.08 -11.62
CA LEU A 114 28.28 12.29 -12.94
C LEU A 114 29.80 12.46 -12.90
N ARG A 115 30.30 13.17 -11.89
CA ARG A 115 31.75 13.35 -11.68
C ARG A 115 32.43 12.02 -11.34
N MET A 116 31.81 11.19 -10.49
CA MET A 116 32.34 9.85 -10.14
C MET A 116 32.38 8.93 -11.36
N GLN A 117 31.40 9.03 -12.25
CA GLN A 117 31.38 8.30 -13.53
C GLN A 117 32.32 8.90 -14.59
N LYS A 118 33.11 9.94 -14.25
CA LYS A 118 34.05 10.63 -15.18
C LYS A 118 33.33 11.19 -16.42
N THR A 119 32.08 11.62 -16.28
CA THR A 119 31.33 12.29 -17.36
C THR A 119 32.09 13.52 -17.85
N PRO A 120 32.17 13.77 -19.17
CA PRO A 120 32.83 14.95 -19.71
C PRO A 120 32.28 16.26 -19.10
N ALA A 121 33.16 17.18 -18.71
CA ALA A 121 32.79 18.41 -18.02
C ALA A 121 31.73 19.24 -18.78
N ALA A 122 31.77 19.22 -20.10
CA ALA A 122 30.81 19.91 -20.97
C ALA A 122 29.37 19.37 -20.84
N GLU A 123 29.19 18.11 -20.45
CA GLU A 123 27.88 17.46 -20.31
C GLU A 123 27.29 17.61 -18.91
N ILE A 124 28.12 17.86 -17.87
CA ILE A 124 27.67 17.88 -16.46
C ILE A 124 26.64 18.98 -16.26
N THR A 125 26.94 20.22 -16.64
CA THR A 125 26.05 21.38 -16.40
C THR A 125 24.69 21.21 -17.07
N PRO A 126 24.59 20.86 -18.38
CA PRO A 126 23.29 20.63 -19.02
C PRO A 126 22.47 19.54 -18.32
N ARG A 127 23.08 18.39 -17.99
CA ARG A 127 22.38 17.26 -17.34
C ARG A 127 21.92 17.60 -15.92
N VAL A 128 22.74 18.30 -15.14
CA VAL A 128 22.38 18.74 -13.78
C VAL A 128 21.20 19.72 -13.84
N MET A 129 21.27 20.72 -14.72
CA MET A 129 20.20 21.71 -14.86
C MET A 129 18.91 21.08 -15.39
N GLU A 130 18.99 20.09 -16.28
CA GLU A 130 17.83 19.30 -16.71
C GLU A 130 17.20 18.54 -15.52
N ALA A 131 18.02 17.84 -14.71
CA ALA A 131 17.53 17.14 -13.52
C ALA A 131 16.89 18.09 -12.50
N LEU A 132 17.49 19.27 -12.27
CA LEU A 132 16.92 20.30 -11.38
C LEU A 132 15.60 20.88 -11.94
N ARG A 133 15.50 21.05 -13.25
CA ARG A 133 14.25 21.50 -13.91
C ARG A 133 13.13 20.48 -13.73
N MET A 134 13.43 19.19 -13.82
CA MET A 134 12.42 18.13 -13.60
C MET A 134 11.77 18.21 -12.22
N VAL A 135 12.53 18.64 -11.20
CA VAL A 135 12.08 18.79 -9.81
C VAL A 135 11.81 20.25 -9.40
N GLN A 136 11.81 21.20 -10.35
CA GLN A 136 11.52 22.64 -10.14
C GLN A 136 12.47 23.34 -9.16
N LEU A 137 13.76 23.03 -9.20
CA LEU A 137 14.77 23.59 -8.31
C LEU A 137 15.95 24.30 -9.02
N GLU A 138 15.78 24.73 -10.28
CA GLU A 138 16.86 25.39 -11.05
C GLU A 138 17.38 26.66 -10.33
N THR A 139 16.47 27.47 -9.77
CA THR A 139 16.83 28.72 -9.08
C THR A 139 17.54 28.51 -7.76
N PHE A 140 17.52 27.26 -7.25
CA PHE A 140 18.16 26.88 -5.99
C PHE A 140 19.54 26.22 -6.18
N ALA A 141 20.04 26.13 -7.41
CA ALA A 141 21.27 25.39 -7.75
C ALA A 141 22.48 25.75 -6.90
N GLN A 142 22.62 27.03 -6.50
CA GLN A 142 23.74 27.52 -5.71
C GLN A 142 23.51 27.48 -4.18
N ARG A 143 22.32 27.08 -3.72
CA ARG A 143 22.03 26.95 -2.28
C ARG A 143 22.64 25.69 -1.71
N LYS A 144 22.86 25.68 -0.40
CA LYS A 144 23.27 24.50 0.37
C LYS A 144 22.05 23.83 1.01
N PRO A 145 22.12 22.52 1.37
CA PRO A 145 20.99 21.79 1.94
C PRO A 145 20.32 22.46 3.14
N HIS A 146 21.08 23.05 4.07
CA HIS A 146 20.53 23.73 5.24
C HIS A 146 19.69 24.99 4.91
N GLN A 147 19.73 25.49 3.68
CA GLN A 147 18.96 26.64 3.18
C GLN A 147 17.65 26.20 2.48
N LEU A 148 17.32 24.91 2.54
CA LEU A 148 16.20 24.30 1.87
C LEU A 148 15.20 23.73 2.88
N SER A 149 13.89 23.76 2.53
CA SER A 149 12.89 23.00 3.28
C SER A 149 13.08 21.49 3.08
N GLY A 150 12.48 20.67 3.95
CA GLY A 150 12.54 19.20 3.86
C GLY A 150 12.09 18.66 2.48
N GLY A 151 10.99 19.17 1.95
CA GLY A 151 10.52 18.78 0.60
C GLY A 151 11.47 19.22 -0.51
N GLN A 152 12.14 20.38 -0.38
CA GLN A 152 13.17 20.79 -1.34
C GLN A 152 14.41 19.90 -1.25
N GLN A 153 14.83 19.50 -0.04
CA GLN A 153 15.95 18.56 0.16
C GLN A 153 15.64 17.20 -0.49
N GLN A 154 14.42 16.71 -0.31
CA GLN A 154 13.96 15.48 -0.97
C GLN A 154 14.03 15.58 -2.49
N ARG A 155 13.52 16.67 -3.08
CA ARG A 155 13.61 16.89 -4.53
C ARG A 155 15.06 16.95 -5.03
N VAL A 156 16.00 17.50 -4.25
CA VAL A 156 17.44 17.46 -4.57
C VAL A 156 17.95 16.02 -4.56
N ALA A 157 17.56 15.21 -3.56
CA ALA A 157 17.96 13.81 -3.48
C ALA A 157 17.42 13.00 -4.68
N ILE A 158 16.19 13.26 -5.11
CA ILE A 158 15.60 12.66 -6.29
C ILE A 158 16.36 13.10 -7.55
N ALA A 159 16.62 14.41 -7.73
CA ALA A 159 17.39 14.91 -8.88
C ALA A 159 18.77 14.27 -8.94
N ARG A 160 19.47 14.12 -7.79
CA ARG A 160 20.75 13.41 -7.67
C ARG A 160 20.64 11.95 -8.08
N ALA A 161 19.53 11.30 -7.74
CA ALA A 161 19.32 9.90 -8.07
C ALA A 161 18.99 9.69 -9.56
N VAL A 162 18.21 10.59 -10.20
CA VAL A 162 17.80 10.41 -11.59
C VAL A 162 18.78 10.95 -12.62
N VAL A 163 19.72 11.84 -12.26
CA VAL A 163 20.68 12.46 -13.19
C VAL A 163 21.55 11.44 -13.92
N ASN A 164 21.80 10.29 -13.28
CA ASN A 164 22.56 9.19 -13.86
C ASN A 164 21.74 8.29 -14.79
N LYS A 165 20.42 8.58 -14.97
CA LYS A 165 19.49 7.78 -15.76
C LYS A 165 19.48 6.30 -15.35
N PRO A 166 19.17 5.98 -14.07
CA PRO A 166 19.13 4.60 -13.60
C PRO A 166 17.99 3.83 -14.27
N ARG A 167 18.08 2.51 -14.31
CA ARG A 167 16.98 1.61 -14.73
C ARG A 167 15.93 1.48 -13.63
N LEU A 168 16.37 1.59 -12.38
CA LEU A 168 15.55 1.41 -11.18
C LEU A 168 15.86 2.48 -10.15
N LEU A 169 14.83 3.10 -9.60
CA LEU A 169 14.93 4.02 -8.46
C LEU A 169 14.30 3.39 -7.23
N LEU A 170 15.08 3.30 -6.16
CA LEU A 170 14.66 2.80 -4.87
C LEU A 170 14.40 3.98 -3.92
N LEU A 171 13.25 3.97 -3.23
CA LEU A 171 12.82 5.02 -2.30
C LEU A 171 12.57 4.38 -0.94
N ASP A 172 13.43 4.66 0.05
CA ASP A 172 13.33 4.09 1.40
C ASP A 172 12.67 5.10 2.35
N GLU A 173 11.37 4.92 2.65
CA GLU A 173 10.55 5.76 3.55
C GLU A 173 10.76 7.27 3.36
N SER A 174 10.99 7.70 2.13
CA SER A 174 11.44 9.05 1.80
C SER A 174 10.41 10.16 2.06
N LEU A 175 9.15 9.81 2.35
CA LEU A 175 8.06 10.76 2.64
C LEU A 175 7.74 10.89 4.13
N SER A 176 8.23 10.00 4.98
CA SER A 176 7.85 9.91 6.40
C SER A 176 8.16 11.16 7.22
N ALA A 177 9.18 11.92 6.85
CA ALA A 177 9.62 13.13 7.57
C ALA A 177 8.83 14.41 7.19
N LEU A 178 7.86 14.33 6.27
CA LEU A 178 7.11 15.47 5.77
C LEU A 178 5.78 15.64 6.51
N ASP A 179 5.35 16.91 6.66
CA ASP A 179 3.99 17.21 7.09
C ASP A 179 2.94 16.72 6.08
N TYR A 180 1.68 16.58 6.51
CA TYR A 180 0.61 15.97 5.71
C TYR A 180 0.41 16.66 4.35
N LYS A 181 0.35 18.00 4.30
CA LYS A 181 0.10 18.75 3.05
C LYS A 181 1.25 18.59 2.07
N LEU A 182 2.48 18.72 2.57
CA LEU A 182 3.68 18.55 1.76
C LEU A 182 3.83 17.10 1.30
N ARG A 183 3.49 16.13 2.14
CA ARG A 183 3.50 14.69 1.78
C ARG A 183 2.56 14.41 0.62
N LYS A 184 1.31 14.88 0.66
CA LYS A 184 0.34 14.75 -0.45
C LYS A 184 0.83 15.39 -1.75
N GLN A 185 1.43 16.57 -1.66
CA GLN A 185 2.01 17.22 -2.82
C GLN A 185 3.14 16.38 -3.41
N MET A 186 4.06 15.88 -2.57
CA MET A 186 5.20 15.06 -3.00
C MET A 186 4.80 13.72 -3.59
N GLN A 187 3.74 13.07 -3.07
CA GLN A 187 3.17 11.85 -3.65
C GLN A 187 2.76 12.08 -5.11
N ASN A 188 2.00 13.14 -5.38
CA ASN A 188 1.58 13.49 -6.74
C ASN A 188 2.76 13.80 -7.66
N GLU A 189 3.76 14.53 -7.16
CA GLU A 189 4.96 14.89 -7.91
C GLU A 189 5.82 13.66 -8.25
N LEU A 190 6.00 12.72 -7.29
CA LEU A 190 6.74 11.48 -7.53
C LEU A 190 6.06 10.60 -8.59
N LYS A 191 4.74 10.47 -8.52
CA LYS A 191 3.96 9.72 -9.51
C LYS A 191 4.05 10.36 -10.91
N ALA A 192 3.94 11.68 -10.98
CA ALA A 192 4.10 12.42 -12.24
C ALA A 192 5.53 12.29 -12.80
N LEU A 193 6.55 12.36 -11.93
CA LEU A 193 7.95 12.20 -12.29
C LEU A 193 8.24 10.80 -12.83
N GLN A 194 7.76 9.76 -12.14
CA GLN A 194 7.92 8.37 -12.58
C GLN A 194 7.35 8.17 -13.99
N ARG A 195 6.12 8.64 -14.23
CA ARG A 195 5.48 8.58 -15.55
C ARG A 195 6.27 9.33 -16.63
N LYS A 196 6.79 10.52 -16.28
CA LYS A 196 7.58 11.34 -17.20
C LYS A 196 8.92 10.69 -17.56
N LEU A 197 9.56 10.04 -16.61
CA LEU A 197 10.85 9.37 -16.79
C LEU A 197 10.71 8.00 -17.45
N GLY A 198 9.56 7.32 -17.27
CA GLY A 198 9.32 5.96 -17.74
C GLY A 198 10.24 4.90 -17.11
N ILE A 199 10.81 5.17 -15.94
CA ILE A 199 11.67 4.24 -15.21
C ILE A 199 10.91 3.53 -14.10
N THR A 200 11.41 2.41 -13.64
CA THR A 200 10.81 1.62 -12.56
C THR A 200 11.11 2.24 -11.20
N PHE A 201 10.10 2.35 -10.35
CA PHE A 201 10.25 2.78 -8.96
C PHE A 201 9.91 1.63 -8.02
N VAL A 202 10.73 1.44 -6.97
CA VAL A 202 10.39 0.61 -5.80
C VAL A 202 10.37 1.52 -4.59
N PHE A 203 9.21 1.61 -3.97
CA PHE A 203 8.97 2.43 -2.81
C PHE A 203 8.74 1.57 -1.58
N VAL A 204 9.37 1.92 -0.47
CA VAL A 204 9.17 1.28 0.84
C VAL A 204 8.42 2.25 1.72
N THR A 205 7.32 1.80 2.28
CA THR A 205 6.55 2.57 3.27
C THR A 205 5.85 1.63 4.27
N HIS A 206 5.42 2.19 5.38
CA HIS A 206 4.48 1.60 6.32
C HIS A 206 3.11 2.31 6.29
N ASP A 207 3.00 3.38 5.48
CA ASP A 207 1.77 4.16 5.30
C ASP A 207 0.92 3.55 4.18
N GLN A 208 -0.27 3.09 4.56
CA GLN A 208 -1.21 2.42 3.66
C GLN A 208 -1.76 3.38 2.60
N GLU A 209 -2.02 4.64 2.98
CA GLU A 209 -2.55 5.65 2.08
C GLU A 209 -1.53 5.98 0.96
N GLU A 210 -0.24 6.05 1.31
CA GLU A 210 0.83 6.20 0.32
C GLU A 210 0.84 5.04 -0.68
N ALA A 211 0.79 3.81 -0.17
CA ALA A 211 0.78 2.62 -1.01
C ALA A 211 -0.43 2.58 -1.95
N LEU A 212 -1.64 2.80 -1.43
CA LEU A 212 -2.88 2.76 -2.22
C LEU A 212 -2.95 3.86 -3.30
N THR A 213 -2.41 5.07 -3.00
CA THR A 213 -2.53 6.21 -3.91
C THR A 213 -1.45 6.28 -4.98
N MET A 214 -0.23 5.80 -4.68
CA MET A 214 0.92 5.99 -5.56
C MET A 214 1.20 4.80 -6.47
N SER A 215 0.87 3.58 -6.04
CA SER A 215 1.37 2.34 -6.66
C SER A 215 0.54 1.89 -7.84
N ASP A 216 1.21 1.25 -8.79
CA ASP A 216 0.56 0.40 -9.78
C ASP A 216 0.36 -1.02 -9.20
N ARG A 217 1.26 -1.42 -8.28
CA ARG A 217 1.24 -2.72 -7.61
C ARG A 217 1.82 -2.60 -6.19
N ILE A 218 1.23 -3.33 -5.25
CA ILE A 218 1.61 -3.37 -3.84
C ILE A 218 1.97 -4.81 -3.47
N VAL A 219 3.10 -4.96 -2.78
CA VAL A 219 3.52 -6.20 -2.15
C VAL A 219 3.42 -6.01 -0.64
N VAL A 220 2.47 -6.69 -0.01
CA VAL A 220 2.29 -6.68 1.43
C VAL A 220 3.22 -7.73 2.05
N MET A 221 4.08 -7.29 2.97
CA MET A 221 5.08 -8.14 3.62
C MET A 221 4.81 -8.28 5.11
N ARG A 222 5.04 -9.50 5.62
CA ARG A 222 5.06 -9.83 7.04
C ARG A 222 6.15 -10.86 7.33
N ASP A 223 6.93 -10.65 8.38
CA ASP A 223 7.95 -11.59 8.86
C ASP A 223 8.88 -12.13 7.76
N GLY A 224 9.32 -11.22 6.85
CA GLY A 224 10.22 -11.54 5.74
C GLY A 224 9.56 -12.29 4.57
N ARG A 225 8.25 -12.46 4.57
CA ARG A 225 7.46 -13.14 3.53
C ARG A 225 6.50 -12.19 2.84
N ILE A 226 6.08 -12.56 1.64
CA ILE A 226 5.00 -11.88 0.91
C ILE A 226 3.68 -12.52 1.32
N GLU A 227 2.79 -11.72 1.91
CA GLU A 227 1.43 -12.12 2.28
C GLU A 227 0.48 -12.01 1.08
N GLN A 228 0.57 -10.87 0.37
CA GLN A 228 -0.21 -10.63 -0.84
C GLN A 228 0.55 -9.70 -1.79
N ASP A 229 0.36 -9.92 -3.07
CA ASP A 229 0.89 -9.14 -4.17
C ASP A 229 -0.27 -8.90 -5.15
N GLY A 230 -0.53 -7.63 -5.48
CA GLY A 230 -1.65 -7.25 -6.34
C GLY A 230 -1.73 -5.74 -6.59
N THR A 231 -2.72 -5.34 -7.36
CA THR A 231 -3.07 -3.92 -7.54
C THR A 231 -3.58 -3.31 -6.23
N PRO A 232 -3.54 -1.99 -6.06
CA PRO A 232 -4.12 -1.33 -4.88
C PRO A 232 -5.55 -1.77 -4.60
N ARG A 233 -6.35 -1.93 -5.64
CA ARG A 233 -7.74 -2.36 -5.53
C ARG A 233 -7.88 -3.80 -5.04
N GLU A 234 -7.10 -4.74 -5.60
CA GLU A 234 -7.09 -6.14 -5.16
C GLU A 234 -6.64 -6.28 -3.70
N ILE A 235 -5.64 -5.49 -3.28
CA ILE A 235 -5.15 -5.50 -1.89
C ILE A 235 -6.22 -5.00 -0.92
N TYR A 236 -7.02 -4.00 -1.31
CA TYR A 236 -8.05 -3.38 -0.46
C TYR A 236 -9.36 -4.17 -0.47
N GLU A 237 -9.88 -4.53 -1.66
CA GLU A 237 -11.19 -5.15 -1.84
C GLU A 237 -11.16 -6.68 -1.74
N GLU A 238 -10.01 -7.33 -2.03
CA GLU A 238 -9.87 -8.80 -2.09
C GLU A 238 -8.70 -9.28 -1.20
N PRO A 239 -8.65 -8.95 0.11
CA PRO A 239 -7.56 -9.40 0.98
C PRO A 239 -7.54 -10.93 1.08
N LYS A 240 -6.35 -11.53 0.94
CA LYS A 240 -6.18 -12.99 0.92
C LYS A 240 -6.25 -13.64 2.31
N ASN A 241 -6.02 -12.87 3.38
CA ASN A 241 -6.05 -13.37 4.75
C ASN A 241 -6.40 -12.24 5.73
N LEU A 242 -6.66 -12.61 6.98
CA LEU A 242 -7.03 -11.67 8.05
C LEU A 242 -5.95 -10.63 8.34
N PHE A 243 -4.68 -11.00 8.17
CA PHE A 243 -3.59 -10.04 8.37
C PHE A 243 -3.66 -8.90 7.33
N VAL A 244 -3.77 -9.23 6.04
CA VAL A 244 -3.88 -8.21 5.00
C VAL A 244 -5.14 -7.37 5.19
N ALA A 245 -6.28 -7.99 5.46
CA ALA A 245 -7.54 -7.31 5.71
C ALA A 245 -7.45 -6.28 6.84
N GLY A 246 -6.88 -6.66 7.98
CA GLY A 246 -6.75 -5.79 9.14
C GLY A 246 -5.56 -4.84 9.08
N PHE A 247 -4.56 -5.14 8.25
CA PHE A 247 -3.41 -4.27 8.04
C PHE A 247 -3.72 -3.14 7.04
N ILE A 248 -4.62 -3.35 6.07
CA ILE A 248 -4.98 -2.37 5.05
C ILE A 248 -6.33 -1.74 5.38
N GLY A 249 -6.30 -0.59 6.05
CA GLY A 249 -7.51 0.13 6.45
C GLY A 249 -8.23 -0.49 7.65
N GLU A 250 -9.34 0.11 8.01
CA GLU A 250 -10.24 -0.39 9.06
C GLU A 250 -11.14 -1.49 8.50
N ILE A 251 -11.44 -2.52 9.29
CA ILE A 251 -12.28 -3.65 8.88
C ILE A 251 -13.13 -4.17 10.03
N ASN A 252 -14.39 -4.44 9.77
CA ASN A 252 -15.26 -5.18 10.68
C ASN A 252 -15.14 -6.68 10.34
N MET A 253 -14.86 -7.49 11.34
CA MET A 253 -14.79 -8.94 11.21
C MET A 253 -15.93 -9.58 11.97
N PHE A 254 -16.85 -10.23 11.27
CA PHE A 254 -17.99 -10.94 11.84
C PHE A 254 -17.71 -12.44 11.80
N ASN A 255 -18.14 -13.14 12.87
CA ASN A 255 -18.10 -14.58 12.89
C ASN A 255 -19.37 -15.13 12.20
N ALA A 256 -19.18 -16.10 11.35
CA ALA A 256 -20.27 -16.74 10.65
C ALA A 256 -20.17 -18.28 10.78
N THR A 257 -21.34 -18.94 10.73
CA THR A 257 -21.43 -20.39 10.64
C THR A 257 -22.34 -20.75 9.48
N VAL A 258 -21.87 -21.56 8.57
CA VAL A 258 -22.62 -22.01 7.40
C VAL A 258 -23.79 -22.85 7.84
N ILE A 259 -25.00 -22.52 7.39
CA ILE A 259 -26.23 -23.29 7.63
C ILE A 259 -26.44 -24.29 6.48
N GLU A 260 -26.54 -23.74 5.26
CA GLU A 260 -26.76 -24.52 4.05
C GLU A 260 -26.14 -23.83 2.82
N ARG A 261 -25.84 -24.63 1.81
CA ARG A 261 -25.40 -24.11 0.51
C ARG A 261 -26.61 -23.88 -0.39
N LEU A 262 -26.73 -22.68 -0.95
CA LEU A 262 -27.83 -22.30 -1.83
C LEU A 262 -27.49 -22.57 -3.32
N ASP A 263 -26.26 -22.22 -3.74
CA ASP A 263 -25.73 -22.47 -5.08
C ASP A 263 -24.21 -22.58 -5.08
N GLU A 264 -23.56 -22.37 -6.23
CA GLU A 264 -22.10 -22.48 -6.36
C GLU A 264 -21.32 -21.44 -5.53
N GLN A 265 -21.89 -20.25 -5.33
CA GLN A 265 -21.25 -19.10 -4.69
C GLN A 265 -22.02 -18.55 -3.49
N ARG A 266 -23.30 -18.92 -3.29
CA ARG A 266 -24.10 -18.42 -2.19
C ARG A 266 -24.36 -19.48 -1.15
N VAL A 267 -24.21 -19.08 0.11
CA VAL A 267 -24.55 -19.89 1.26
C VAL A 267 -25.44 -19.10 2.20
N ARG A 268 -26.36 -19.78 2.87
CA ARG A 268 -27.04 -19.25 4.04
C ARG A 268 -26.14 -19.47 5.25
N ALA A 269 -25.86 -18.42 6.00
CA ALA A 269 -25.02 -18.48 7.17
C ALA A 269 -25.65 -17.72 8.34
N ASN A 270 -25.35 -18.14 9.55
CA ASN A 270 -25.62 -17.37 10.74
C ASN A 270 -24.44 -16.45 10.99
N VAL A 271 -24.62 -15.13 10.82
CA VAL A 271 -23.63 -14.08 11.03
C VAL A 271 -23.97 -13.32 12.29
N GLU A 272 -23.17 -13.44 13.35
CA GLU A 272 -23.38 -12.80 14.66
C GLU A 272 -24.80 -13.01 15.24
N GLY A 273 -25.40 -14.17 15.00
CA GLY A 273 -26.75 -14.49 15.49
C GLY A 273 -27.88 -14.27 14.50
N ARG A 274 -27.62 -13.66 13.35
CA ARG A 274 -28.59 -13.42 12.27
C ARG A 274 -28.34 -14.34 11.07
N GLU A 275 -29.40 -14.91 10.54
CA GLU A 275 -29.35 -15.65 9.28
C GLU A 275 -29.38 -14.68 8.09
N CYS A 276 -28.39 -14.80 7.21
CA CYS A 276 -28.31 -14.04 5.96
C CYS A 276 -27.60 -14.83 4.88
N ASN A 277 -27.72 -14.39 3.64
CA ASN A 277 -26.98 -14.96 2.53
C ASN A 277 -25.62 -14.23 2.43
N ILE A 278 -24.56 -15.00 2.19
CA ILE A 278 -23.21 -14.49 1.94
C ILE A 278 -22.61 -15.16 0.71
N TYR A 279 -21.68 -14.45 0.06
CA TYR A 279 -20.95 -14.97 -1.10
C TYR A 279 -19.64 -15.59 -0.70
N VAL A 280 -19.36 -16.79 -1.19
CA VAL A 280 -18.11 -17.52 -0.96
C VAL A 280 -17.51 -17.94 -2.30
N ASN A 281 -16.19 -17.82 -2.45
CA ASN A 281 -15.45 -18.16 -3.66
C ASN A 281 -14.65 -19.48 -3.52
N PHE A 282 -14.90 -20.24 -2.45
CA PHE A 282 -14.28 -21.54 -2.15
C PHE A 282 -15.35 -22.54 -1.67
N ALA A 283 -14.97 -23.82 -1.62
CA ALA A 283 -15.86 -24.86 -1.14
C ALA A 283 -16.07 -24.77 0.37
N VAL A 284 -17.32 -24.84 0.81
CA VAL A 284 -17.71 -24.81 2.22
C VAL A 284 -18.74 -25.90 2.52
N GLU A 285 -18.77 -26.35 3.78
CA GLU A 285 -19.69 -27.35 4.28
C GLU A 285 -20.61 -26.76 5.37
N PRO A 286 -21.85 -27.28 5.54
CA PRO A 286 -22.71 -26.91 6.66
C PRO A 286 -21.99 -27.09 8.00
N GLY A 287 -22.12 -26.13 8.92
CA GLY A 287 -21.45 -26.09 10.20
C GLY A 287 -20.02 -25.51 10.17
N GLN A 288 -19.46 -25.23 8.99
CA GLN A 288 -18.14 -24.59 8.87
C GLN A 288 -18.17 -23.17 9.41
N LYS A 289 -17.12 -22.81 10.18
CA LYS A 289 -16.90 -21.44 10.68
C LYS A 289 -16.18 -20.61 9.63
N LEU A 290 -16.60 -19.36 9.49
CA LEU A 290 -16.08 -18.39 8.55
C LEU A 290 -15.92 -17.04 9.21
N HIS A 291 -15.08 -16.20 8.64
CA HIS A 291 -15.01 -14.78 8.91
C HIS A 291 -15.62 -14.01 7.75
N VAL A 292 -16.61 -13.17 8.05
CA VAL A 292 -17.22 -12.22 7.11
C VAL A 292 -16.61 -10.86 7.39
N LEU A 293 -15.94 -10.30 6.40
CA LEU A 293 -15.20 -9.05 6.50
C LEU A 293 -15.93 -7.96 5.73
N LEU A 294 -16.18 -6.82 6.37
CA LEU A 294 -16.84 -5.67 5.78
C LEU A 294 -16.11 -4.38 6.18
N ARG A 295 -15.84 -3.53 5.21
CA ARG A 295 -15.28 -2.21 5.48
C ARG A 295 -16.33 -1.33 6.17
N PRO A 296 -15.90 -0.35 6.99
CA PRO A 296 -16.86 0.58 7.63
C PRO A 296 -17.77 1.31 6.64
N GLU A 297 -17.26 1.63 5.44
CA GLU A 297 -17.99 2.30 4.36
C GLU A 297 -18.94 1.40 3.57
N ASP A 298 -18.82 0.07 3.70
CA ASP A 298 -19.72 -0.90 3.07
C ASP A 298 -20.99 -1.12 3.89
N LEU A 299 -20.95 -0.72 5.16
CA LEU A 299 -22.09 -0.83 6.06
C LEU A 299 -23.07 0.33 5.88
N ARG A 300 -24.33 0.04 6.11
CA ARG A 300 -25.44 1.00 6.15
C ARG A 300 -26.12 0.88 7.49
N VAL A 301 -26.50 2.00 8.08
CA VAL A 301 -27.30 2.04 9.31
C VAL A 301 -28.67 2.62 9.05
N GLU A 302 -29.66 2.01 9.66
CA GLU A 302 -31.03 2.46 9.61
C GLU A 302 -31.58 2.58 11.04
N GLU A 303 -32.24 3.67 11.32
CA GLU A 303 -32.91 3.87 12.62
C GLU A 303 -34.02 2.85 12.81
N ILE A 304 -34.10 2.27 13.99
CA ILE A 304 -35.24 1.41 14.39
C ILE A 304 -36.16 2.25 15.24
N ASN A 305 -37.37 2.46 14.72
CA ASN A 305 -38.49 3.11 15.43
C ASN A 305 -39.73 2.19 15.43
N ASP A 306 -40.76 2.57 16.14
CA ASP A 306 -41.99 1.76 16.32
C ASP A 306 -42.73 1.48 14.98
N ASP A 307 -42.48 2.28 13.95
CA ASP A 307 -43.11 2.18 12.62
C ASP A 307 -42.25 1.41 11.60
N ASN A 308 -41.00 1.09 11.93
CA ASN A 308 -40.03 0.50 11.00
C ASN A 308 -39.47 -0.84 11.55
N HIS A 309 -39.73 -1.94 10.84
CA HIS A 309 -39.12 -3.24 11.08
C HIS A 309 -37.83 -3.35 10.25
N ALA A 310 -36.81 -2.55 10.58
CA ALA A 310 -35.53 -2.61 9.89
C ALA A 310 -34.89 -4.01 10.06
N GLU A 311 -34.53 -4.64 8.94
CA GLU A 311 -33.82 -5.88 8.95
C GLU A 311 -32.31 -5.57 9.05
N GLY A 312 -31.55 -6.26 9.93
CA GLY A 312 -30.11 -6.01 10.08
C GLY A 312 -29.54 -6.63 11.35
N LEU A 313 -28.25 -6.46 11.56
CA LEU A 313 -27.64 -6.68 12.87
C LEU A 313 -28.05 -5.53 13.79
N ILE A 314 -28.64 -5.84 14.91
CA ILE A 314 -29.19 -4.84 15.82
C ILE A 314 -28.13 -4.40 16.82
N GLY A 315 -28.02 -3.09 17.03
CA GLY A 315 -27.07 -2.54 18.00
C GLY A 315 -27.44 -1.12 18.45
N TYR A 316 -26.58 -0.54 19.28
CA TYR A 316 -26.76 0.80 19.86
C TYR A 316 -25.53 1.66 19.57
N VAL A 317 -25.75 2.91 19.15
CA VAL A 317 -24.66 3.85 18.88
C VAL A 317 -23.93 4.19 20.18
N ARG A 318 -22.61 3.94 20.24
CA ARG A 318 -21.77 4.23 21.42
C ARG A 318 -20.85 5.41 21.23
N GLU A 319 -20.35 5.59 20.01
CA GLU A 319 -19.46 6.70 19.68
C GLU A 319 -19.83 7.28 18.32
N ARG A 320 -19.54 8.57 18.18
CA ARG A 320 -19.69 9.31 16.93
C ARG A 320 -18.53 10.26 16.74
N ASN A 321 -17.88 10.13 15.62
CA ASN A 321 -16.69 10.89 15.28
C ASN A 321 -16.87 11.58 13.93
N TYR A 322 -17.07 12.90 13.96
CA TYR A 322 -17.13 13.70 12.75
C TYR A 322 -15.74 13.92 12.18
N LYS A 323 -15.53 13.47 10.95
CA LYS A 323 -14.24 13.57 10.22
C LYS A 323 -14.29 14.56 9.03
N GLY A 324 -15.23 15.49 9.03
CA GLY A 324 -15.45 16.45 7.95
C GLY A 324 -16.36 15.86 6.87
N MET A 325 -15.82 15.11 5.92
CA MET A 325 -16.61 14.50 4.83
C MET A 325 -17.38 13.26 5.25
N THR A 326 -16.99 12.63 6.35
CA THR A 326 -17.62 11.39 6.83
C THR A 326 -17.96 11.51 8.31
N LEU A 327 -19.02 10.80 8.68
CA LEU A 327 -19.40 10.52 10.05
C LEU A 327 -19.04 9.05 10.33
N GLN A 328 -18.21 8.82 11.34
CA GLN A 328 -17.86 7.48 11.78
C GLN A 328 -18.59 7.18 13.09
N SER A 329 -19.40 6.14 13.08
CA SER A 329 -20.14 5.67 14.24
C SER A 329 -19.59 4.32 14.71
N VAL A 330 -19.53 4.13 16.03
CA VAL A 330 -19.26 2.83 16.63
C VAL A 330 -20.55 2.33 17.26
N VAL A 331 -21.01 1.18 16.77
CA VAL A 331 -22.27 0.55 17.20
C VAL A 331 -21.94 -0.72 17.97
N GLU A 332 -22.46 -0.84 19.19
CA GLU A 332 -22.39 -2.06 19.99
C GLU A 332 -23.57 -2.97 19.64
N LEU A 333 -23.30 -4.14 19.07
CA LEU A 333 -24.32 -5.16 18.80
C LEU A 333 -24.86 -5.76 20.10
N GLU A 334 -26.03 -6.41 20.03
CA GLU A 334 -26.65 -7.08 21.19
C GLU A 334 -25.75 -8.16 21.84
N ASN A 335 -24.80 -8.72 21.09
CA ASN A 335 -23.81 -9.67 21.61
C ASN A 335 -22.56 -9.01 22.20
N GLY A 336 -22.53 -7.66 22.30
CA GLY A 336 -21.42 -6.88 22.85
C GLY A 336 -20.28 -6.59 21.85
N LYS A 337 -20.43 -6.99 20.58
CA LYS A 337 -19.43 -6.71 19.55
C LYS A 337 -19.52 -5.26 19.07
N MET A 338 -18.38 -4.60 18.99
CA MET A 338 -18.27 -3.25 18.45
C MET A 338 -18.12 -3.31 16.93
N VAL A 339 -18.93 -2.54 16.22
CA VAL A 339 -18.95 -2.43 14.77
C VAL A 339 -18.75 -0.97 14.38
N MET A 340 -17.82 -0.72 13.50
CA MET A 340 -17.53 0.62 12.98
C MET A 340 -18.25 0.81 11.65
N VAL A 341 -18.97 1.92 11.54
CA VAL A 341 -19.68 2.33 10.32
C VAL A 341 -19.18 3.70 9.90
N SER A 342 -18.96 3.90 8.61
CA SER A 342 -18.51 5.17 8.06
C SER A 342 -19.44 5.59 6.91
N GLU A 343 -20.12 6.71 7.07
CA GLU A 343 -21.06 7.24 6.09
C GLU A 343 -20.63 8.64 5.62
N PHE A 344 -20.98 8.99 4.39
CA PHE A 344 -20.76 10.35 3.91
C PHE A 344 -21.67 11.30 4.68
N PHE A 345 -21.08 12.33 5.27
CA PHE A 345 -21.83 13.34 6.01
C PHE A 345 -22.63 14.22 5.03
N ASN A 346 -23.95 14.29 5.23
CA ASN A 346 -24.85 15.14 4.48
C ASN A 346 -25.42 16.22 5.38
N GLU A 347 -24.98 17.46 5.19
CA GLU A 347 -25.45 18.62 5.99
C GLU A 347 -26.95 18.95 5.75
N ASP A 348 -27.51 18.52 4.62
CA ASP A 348 -28.89 18.78 4.25
C ASP A 348 -29.89 17.74 4.81
N ASP A 349 -29.38 16.66 5.43
CA ASP A 349 -30.18 15.59 6.03
C ASP A 349 -30.07 15.64 7.57
N PRO A 350 -31.06 16.25 8.25
CA PRO A 350 -31.04 16.36 9.71
C PRO A 350 -31.19 15.01 10.42
N ASP A 351 -31.76 13.99 9.76
CA ASP A 351 -31.95 12.65 10.33
C ASP A 351 -30.65 11.82 10.28
N PHE A 352 -29.62 12.31 9.58
CA PHE A 352 -28.31 11.69 9.51
C PHE A 352 -27.50 11.77 10.82
N ASP A 353 -27.96 12.58 11.77
CA ASP A 353 -27.29 12.84 13.04
C ASP A 353 -27.74 11.88 14.15
N HIS A 354 -27.40 10.59 14.03
CA HIS A 354 -27.77 9.56 15.01
C HIS A 354 -27.36 9.94 16.43
N SER A 355 -28.27 9.84 17.39
CA SER A 355 -27.98 10.12 18.79
C SER A 355 -27.23 8.99 19.47
N LEU A 356 -26.45 9.30 20.52
CA LEU A 356 -25.86 8.26 21.36
C LEU A 356 -27.00 7.41 21.98
N ASP A 357 -26.74 6.12 22.15
CA ASP A 357 -27.66 5.09 22.62
C ASP A 357 -28.89 4.85 21.71
N GLN A 358 -28.92 5.45 20.52
CA GLN A 358 -29.94 5.18 19.52
C GLN A 358 -29.82 3.74 19.01
N LYS A 359 -30.98 3.07 18.91
CA LYS A 359 -31.07 1.70 18.39
C LYS A 359 -31.05 1.71 16.88
N MET A 360 -30.14 0.96 16.27
CA MET A 360 -29.91 0.92 14.84
C MET A 360 -29.89 -0.52 14.31
N ALA A 361 -30.27 -0.69 13.06
CA ALA A 361 -30.04 -1.88 12.26
C ALA A 361 -28.86 -1.65 11.33
N ILE A 362 -27.92 -2.57 11.31
CA ILE A 362 -26.75 -2.53 10.44
C ILE A 362 -26.95 -3.54 9.31
N ASN A 363 -26.84 -3.07 8.09
CA ASN A 363 -26.96 -3.85 6.86
C ASN A 363 -25.76 -3.62 5.94
N TRP A 364 -25.62 -4.47 4.94
CA TRP A 364 -24.69 -4.30 3.83
C TRP A 364 -25.32 -4.82 2.53
N VAL A 365 -24.74 -4.44 1.40
CA VAL A 365 -25.16 -4.95 0.11
C VAL A 365 -24.60 -6.34 -0.08
N GLU A 366 -25.44 -7.32 -0.39
CA GLU A 366 -25.07 -8.71 -0.69
C GLU A 366 -23.94 -8.75 -1.74
N SER A 367 -22.90 -9.53 -1.50
CA SER A 367 -21.67 -9.64 -2.30
C SER A 367 -20.60 -8.56 -2.10
N TRP A 368 -20.77 -7.64 -1.16
CA TRP A 368 -19.72 -6.69 -0.79
C TRP A 368 -18.79 -7.24 0.30
N GLU A 369 -19.27 -8.28 1.00
CA GLU A 369 -18.47 -8.96 2.00
C GLU A 369 -17.32 -9.76 1.38
N VAL A 370 -16.18 -9.76 2.06
CA VAL A 370 -15.10 -10.71 1.82
C VAL A 370 -15.20 -11.82 2.84
N VAL A 371 -15.28 -13.06 2.36
CA VAL A 371 -15.40 -14.22 3.24
C VAL A 371 -14.09 -15.01 3.26
N LEU A 372 -13.57 -15.27 4.45
CA LEU A 372 -12.38 -16.08 4.69
C LEU A 372 -12.73 -17.30 5.57
N ALA A 373 -12.03 -18.41 5.30
CA ALA A 373 -12.14 -19.57 6.17
C ALA A 373 -11.51 -19.27 7.55
N ASP A 374 -12.12 -19.78 8.61
CA ASP A 374 -11.51 -19.78 9.94
C ASP A 374 -10.35 -20.79 9.95
N GLU A 375 -9.10 -20.29 10.00
CA GLU A 375 -7.87 -21.13 9.94
C GLU A 375 -7.52 -21.81 11.28
N GLU A 376 -8.28 -21.57 12.37
CA GLU A 376 -7.99 -22.17 13.67
C GLU A 376 -8.19 -23.71 13.71
N HIS A 377 -8.58 -24.34 12.60
CA HIS A 377 -8.86 -25.78 12.52
C HIS A 377 -8.02 -26.54 11.45
N LYS A 378 -6.82 -26.04 11.09
CA LYS A 378 -5.85 -26.84 10.31
C LYS A 378 -4.64 -27.25 11.11
#